data_5a0115350e9b627e511aafb5dd93d36d
#
_entry.id   5a0115350e9b627e511aafb5dd93d36d
#
_cell.length_a   1.000
_cell.length_b   1.000
_cell.length_c   1.000
_cell.angle_alpha   90.00
_cell.angle_beta   90.00
_cell.angle_gamma   90.00
#
_symmetry.space_group_name_H-M   'P 1'
#
loop_
_entity.id
_entity.type
_entity.pdbx_description
1 polymer ?
#
loop_
_entity_poly.entity_id
_entity_poly.type
_entity_poly.pdbx_seq_one_letter_code
_entity_poly.pdbx_strand_id
1 'polypeptide(L)'
;MKLRASSSPAAVALVGAVVASSWVSTACGPSTPAPAAPAPEPPPSAAPAPPASAAVDPLGPKPEPPAPPPFLPPTPDVFTATGGMTVWLLERHQVPIVSCDLTIPAGASSDPKGKGGLAYATATMLDEGAGKRGAIALSSAIDDLGARISTDTNADASFVSLTVLKRNLESSFALFSDVVARPRFEPAEFARVKDLWQNELKSREKDPDATARVVYRAVLFGAEHPYGHPWDGTAASAKTIAIEDVKSFYAKQWRPDRATLVCAGDVTKPELAHLLDESFSSWKAPSTPVPAGVVPEAPKGPWPKVVLVDRKDAPQAVIAVLRPGVSAADPAVPGLWRVNDAIGGSFSSRLNQDLREARGYTYGARSRYSMSRGPGQIVSWANVVTDKTSPALDALLDDLHKFADGGVTEDEVARTRSQARGEIVNVYESVEAIAGHLAGDASLGLPPDWEATTSQKRDAAQRADLDALAKQYYDPTNATIVVVGPLGVLQASLDKLGVSAPEMRDSEGNVIAAKAAKPAGKPLGPPAAPPAPKPATK
;
A
#
# COMPACT_ATOMS: atom_id res chain seq x y z
N MET A 1 -11.22 1.86 -52.91
CA MET A 1 -9.99 2.22 -53.67
C MET A 1 -9.16 3.15 -52.76
N LYS A 2 -7.92 2.72 -52.46
CA LYS A 2 -6.83 3.39 -51.74
C LYS A 2 -6.92 3.51 -50.21
N LEU A 3 -6.21 2.58 -49.58
CA LEU A 3 -5.60 2.63 -48.23
C LEU A 3 -4.71 3.87 -48.05
N ARG A 4 -4.73 4.46 -46.85
CA ARG A 4 -3.55 5.06 -46.27
C ARG A 4 -3.49 4.79 -44.77
N ALA A 5 -2.28 4.42 -44.37
CA ALA A 5 -1.88 3.94 -43.05
C ALA A 5 -1.87 5.05 -41.99
N SER A 6 -2.25 4.66 -40.78
CA SER A 6 -2.09 5.44 -39.57
C SER A 6 -0.79 5.08 -38.87
N SER A 7 -0.02 6.08 -38.50
CA SER A 7 1.19 6.02 -37.70
C SER A 7 0.85 5.98 -36.21
N SER A 8 1.36 4.98 -35.50
CA SER A 8 1.38 4.90 -34.02
C SER A 8 2.35 5.92 -33.40
N PRO A 9 2.08 6.43 -32.22
CA PRO A 9 3.08 7.15 -31.44
C PRO A 9 3.97 6.20 -30.65
N ALA A 10 5.23 6.58 -30.60
CA ALA A 10 6.36 5.84 -30.05
C ALA A 10 6.35 5.80 -28.52
N ALA A 11 6.63 4.59 -28.02
CA ALA A 11 7.06 4.38 -26.65
C ALA A 11 8.47 4.94 -26.45
N VAL A 12 8.68 5.73 -25.41
CA VAL A 12 10.00 6.17 -24.97
C VAL A 12 10.66 5.00 -24.22
N ALA A 13 11.62 4.35 -24.89
CA ALA A 13 12.48 3.34 -24.29
C ALA A 13 13.71 4.00 -23.69
N LEU A 14 13.93 3.74 -22.40
CA LEU A 14 15.17 4.08 -21.68
C LEU A 14 16.29 3.16 -22.17
N VAL A 15 17.32 3.74 -22.77
CA VAL A 15 18.49 3.02 -23.28
C VAL A 15 19.43 2.71 -22.11
N GLY A 16 19.46 1.42 -21.69
CA GLY A 16 20.53 0.86 -20.89
C GLY A 16 21.57 0.21 -21.82
N ALA A 17 22.80 0.72 -21.82
CA ALA A 17 23.90 0.17 -22.60
C ALA A 17 24.33 -1.20 -22.05
N VAL A 18 24.09 -2.26 -22.83
CA VAL A 18 24.66 -3.60 -22.60
C VAL A 18 25.90 -3.72 -23.48
N VAL A 19 27.07 -3.83 -22.84
CA VAL A 19 28.32 -4.18 -23.53
C VAL A 19 28.28 -5.68 -23.84
N ALA A 20 28.12 -6.02 -25.10
CA ALA A 20 28.21 -7.38 -25.60
C ALA A 20 29.68 -7.77 -25.79
N SER A 21 30.20 -8.66 -24.94
CA SER A 21 31.49 -9.33 -25.16
C SER A 21 31.26 -10.55 -26.04
N SER A 22 31.79 -10.49 -27.27
CA SER A 22 31.77 -11.56 -28.24
C SER A 22 32.69 -12.71 -27.81
N TRP A 23 32.15 -13.89 -27.58
CA TRP A 23 32.95 -15.12 -27.41
C TRP A 23 33.09 -15.80 -28.76
N VAL A 24 34.33 -15.85 -29.23
CA VAL A 24 34.74 -16.67 -30.40
C VAL A 24 34.98 -18.09 -29.89
N SER A 25 34.16 -19.03 -30.34
CA SER A 25 34.34 -20.45 -30.09
C SER A 25 35.38 -21.02 -31.05
N THR A 26 36.57 -21.33 -30.57
CA THR A 26 37.55 -22.14 -31.29
C THR A 26 37.51 -23.57 -30.79
N ALA A 27 37.16 -24.50 -31.65
CA ALA A 27 37.18 -25.92 -31.36
C ALA A 27 38.66 -26.40 -31.30
N CYS A 28 39.04 -27.03 -30.18
CA CYS A 28 40.28 -27.79 -30.07
C CYS A 28 39.99 -29.23 -29.66
N GLY A 29 40.54 -30.17 -30.44
CA GLY A 29 40.51 -31.59 -30.18
C GLY A 29 41.41 -32.03 -29.02
N PRO A 30 41.40 -33.31 -28.62
CA PRO A 30 42.02 -33.77 -27.37
C PRO A 30 43.55 -33.78 -27.46
N SER A 31 44.19 -33.03 -26.60
CA SER A 31 45.63 -33.08 -26.34
C SER A 31 45.95 -33.79 -25.03
N THR A 32 46.86 -34.75 -25.07
CA THR A 32 47.46 -35.47 -23.97
C THR A 32 48.04 -34.57 -22.88
N PRO A 33 47.92 -34.87 -21.58
CA PRO A 33 48.46 -34.01 -20.53
C PRO A 33 49.98 -34.08 -20.47
N ALA A 34 50.64 -32.91 -20.46
CA ALA A 34 52.05 -32.72 -20.17
C ALA A 34 52.30 -32.87 -18.64
N PRO A 35 53.50 -33.29 -18.21
CA PRO A 35 53.80 -33.48 -16.79
C PRO A 35 53.78 -32.12 -16.04
N ALA A 36 53.22 -32.11 -14.85
CA ALA A 36 53.08 -30.96 -13.97
C ALA A 36 54.44 -30.36 -13.60
N ALA A 37 54.60 -29.06 -13.82
CA ALA A 37 55.71 -28.28 -13.28
C ALA A 37 55.61 -28.18 -11.75
N PRO A 38 56.73 -28.15 -11.00
CA PRO A 38 56.71 -28.01 -9.56
C PRO A 38 56.06 -26.70 -9.15
N ALA A 39 55.28 -26.73 -8.06
CA ALA A 39 54.62 -25.55 -7.49
C ALA A 39 55.64 -24.49 -7.10
N PRO A 40 55.38 -23.21 -7.37
CA PRO A 40 56.24 -22.12 -6.91
C PRO A 40 56.21 -22.06 -5.37
N GLU A 41 57.39 -21.85 -4.78
CA GLU A 41 57.53 -21.60 -3.34
C GLU A 41 56.69 -20.37 -2.93
N PRO A 42 56.05 -20.41 -1.73
CA PRO A 42 55.30 -19.28 -1.25
C PRO A 42 56.24 -18.08 -1.04
N PRO A 43 55.84 -16.85 -1.43
CA PRO A 43 56.66 -15.66 -1.21
C PRO A 43 56.92 -15.46 0.30
N PRO A 44 58.08 -14.93 0.68
CA PRO A 44 58.41 -14.69 2.08
C PRO A 44 57.34 -13.76 2.70
N SER A 45 56.90 -14.14 3.91
CA SER A 45 55.93 -13.39 4.70
C SER A 45 56.33 -11.91 4.75
N ALA A 46 55.54 -11.05 4.12
CA ALA A 46 55.72 -9.61 4.19
C ALA A 46 55.57 -9.16 5.66
N ALA A 47 56.53 -8.40 6.14
CA ALA A 47 56.44 -7.73 7.44
C ALA A 47 55.13 -6.92 7.51
N PRO A 48 54.45 -6.85 8.69
CA PRO A 48 53.24 -6.07 8.82
C PRO A 48 53.49 -4.64 8.37
N ALA A 49 52.68 -4.17 7.40
CA ALA A 49 52.73 -2.79 6.95
C ALA A 49 52.46 -1.87 8.15
N PRO A 50 53.17 -0.76 8.28
CA PRO A 50 52.89 0.23 9.32
C PRO A 50 51.41 0.65 9.21
N PRO A 51 50.72 0.93 10.34
CA PRO A 51 49.33 1.35 10.29
C PRO A 51 49.21 2.53 9.34
N ALA A 52 48.31 2.40 8.35
CA ALA A 52 48.03 3.46 7.40
C ALA A 52 47.65 4.70 8.22
N SER A 53 48.46 5.73 8.18
CA SER A 53 48.12 7.05 8.71
C SER A 53 46.76 7.41 8.08
N ALA A 54 45.74 7.60 8.90
CA ALA A 54 44.45 8.03 8.42
C ALA A 54 44.64 9.27 7.56
N ALA A 55 44.37 9.16 6.27
CA ALA A 55 44.46 10.28 5.35
C ALA A 55 43.59 11.39 5.91
N VAL A 56 44.18 12.48 6.34
CA VAL A 56 43.43 13.66 6.80
C VAL A 56 42.68 14.14 5.58
N ASP A 57 41.34 14.14 5.66
CA ASP A 57 40.47 14.67 4.61
C ASP A 57 40.90 16.12 4.34
N PRO A 58 41.35 16.46 3.13
CA PRO A 58 41.82 17.81 2.83
C PRO A 58 40.71 18.88 2.96
N LEU A 59 39.45 18.46 3.01
CA LEU A 59 38.30 19.34 3.20
C LEU A 59 37.95 19.54 4.69
N GLY A 60 38.63 18.84 5.62
CA GLY A 60 38.27 18.84 7.03
C GLY A 60 36.97 18.08 7.36
N PRO A 61 36.53 18.11 8.60
CA PRO A 61 35.29 17.47 8.98
C PRO A 61 34.11 18.11 8.23
N LYS A 62 33.20 17.27 7.71
CA LYS A 62 31.97 17.73 7.05
C LYS A 62 31.21 18.65 8.03
N PRO A 63 30.86 19.90 7.62
CA PRO A 63 30.12 20.78 8.49
C PRO A 63 28.76 20.14 8.81
N GLU A 64 28.42 20.12 10.08
CA GLU A 64 27.08 19.69 10.50
C GLU A 64 26.06 20.71 10.01
N PRO A 65 25.05 20.33 9.23
CA PRO A 65 24.00 21.25 8.85
C PRO A 65 23.25 21.71 10.10
N PRO A 66 22.85 22.98 10.20
CA PRO A 66 21.99 23.43 11.30
C PRO A 66 20.71 22.59 11.33
N ALA A 67 20.17 22.35 12.51
CA ALA A 67 18.89 21.67 12.64
C ALA A 67 17.83 22.42 11.81
N PRO A 68 17.09 21.75 10.91
CA PRO A 68 16.08 22.42 10.11
C PRO A 68 15.06 23.09 11.03
N PRO A 69 14.63 24.34 10.73
CA PRO A 69 13.60 24.99 11.52
C PRO A 69 12.30 24.16 11.49
N PRO A 70 11.51 24.18 12.55
CA PRO A 70 10.22 23.50 12.54
C PRO A 70 9.32 24.13 11.47
N PHE A 71 8.78 23.31 10.59
CA PHE A 71 7.79 23.73 9.62
C PHE A 71 6.40 23.59 10.25
N LEU A 72 5.63 24.66 10.27
CA LEU A 72 4.24 24.66 10.69
C LEU A 72 3.35 24.66 9.45
N PRO A 73 2.63 23.57 9.15
CA PRO A 73 1.70 23.52 8.03
C PRO A 73 0.63 24.61 8.13
N PRO A 74 0.34 25.31 7.05
CA PRO A 74 -0.76 26.30 7.04
C PRO A 74 -2.11 25.59 7.14
N THR A 75 -3.03 26.17 7.91
CA THR A 75 -4.43 25.74 7.98
C THR A 75 -5.20 26.30 6.79
N PRO A 76 -6.00 25.49 6.06
CA PRO A 76 -6.83 25.98 4.96
C PRO A 76 -7.96 26.90 5.45
N ASP A 77 -8.40 27.85 4.62
CA ASP A 77 -9.64 28.58 4.81
C ASP A 77 -10.85 27.66 4.55
N VAL A 78 -11.81 27.66 5.48
CA VAL A 78 -12.99 26.79 5.42
C VAL A 78 -14.25 27.59 5.18
N PHE A 79 -15.05 27.16 4.21
CA PHE A 79 -16.37 27.73 3.95
C PHE A 79 -17.35 26.68 3.42
N THR A 80 -18.62 27.04 3.36
CA THR A 80 -19.67 26.17 2.79
C THR A 80 -20.12 26.73 1.45
N ALA A 81 -20.09 25.89 0.42
CA ALA A 81 -20.57 26.20 -0.92
C ALA A 81 -22.06 25.85 -1.09
N THR A 82 -22.63 26.27 -2.22
CA THR A 82 -24.00 25.92 -2.64
C THR A 82 -24.21 24.40 -2.57
N GLY A 83 -25.37 24.02 -2.04
CA GLY A 83 -25.72 22.61 -1.84
C GLY A 83 -25.23 21.99 -0.51
N GLY A 84 -24.50 22.76 0.31
CA GLY A 84 -24.03 22.32 1.64
C GLY A 84 -22.65 21.67 1.63
N MET A 85 -21.92 21.70 0.50
CA MET A 85 -20.58 21.17 0.38
C MET A 85 -19.58 21.96 1.24
N THR A 86 -18.78 21.27 2.04
CA THR A 86 -17.68 21.88 2.77
C THR A 86 -16.50 22.10 1.84
N VAL A 87 -15.88 23.28 1.90
CA VAL A 87 -14.71 23.62 1.08
C VAL A 87 -13.54 24.01 1.97
N TRP A 88 -12.39 23.41 1.72
CA TRP A 88 -11.09 23.77 2.31
C TRP A 88 -10.22 24.39 1.22
N LEU A 89 -9.76 25.59 1.40
CA LEU A 89 -8.95 26.31 0.40
C LEU A 89 -7.61 26.73 0.99
N LEU A 90 -6.54 26.40 0.27
CA LEU A 90 -5.19 26.87 0.56
C LEU A 90 -4.65 27.64 -0.66
N GLU A 91 -4.76 28.97 -0.63
CA GLU A 91 -4.31 29.84 -1.72
C GLU A 91 -2.78 29.81 -1.85
N ARG A 92 -2.27 29.55 -3.07
CA ARG A 92 -0.84 29.48 -3.40
C ARG A 92 -0.61 30.05 -4.80
N HIS A 93 -0.10 31.27 -4.90
CA HIS A 93 0.02 32.04 -6.17
C HIS A 93 1.42 31.99 -6.81
N GLN A 94 2.34 31.14 -6.30
CA GLN A 94 3.72 31.05 -6.81
C GLN A 94 3.80 30.38 -8.19
N VAL A 95 2.90 29.46 -8.47
CA VAL A 95 2.79 28.74 -9.75
C VAL A 95 1.34 28.78 -10.23
N PRO A 96 1.08 28.96 -11.54
CA PRO A 96 -0.27 29.08 -12.08
C PRO A 96 -0.95 27.70 -12.25
N ILE A 97 -1.02 26.94 -11.18
CA ILE A 97 -1.62 25.59 -11.12
C ILE A 97 -2.64 25.57 -10.00
N VAL A 98 -3.75 24.88 -10.23
CA VAL A 98 -4.78 24.60 -9.23
C VAL A 98 -5.00 23.09 -9.17
N SER A 99 -5.03 22.56 -7.96
CA SER A 99 -5.43 21.18 -7.70
C SER A 99 -6.59 21.16 -6.73
N CYS A 100 -7.62 20.38 -7.05
CA CYS A 100 -8.81 20.21 -6.23
C CYS A 100 -9.14 18.73 -6.09
N ASP A 101 -9.39 18.28 -4.86
CA ASP A 101 -9.79 16.92 -4.53
C ASP A 101 -11.14 16.94 -3.82
N LEU A 102 -12.15 16.35 -4.45
CA LEU A 102 -13.45 16.15 -3.82
C LEU A 102 -13.47 14.78 -3.15
N THR A 103 -13.81 14.75 -1.88
CA THR A 103 -13.96 13.52 -1.09
C THR A 103 -15.41 13.30 -0.66
N ILE A 104 -15.89 12.08 -0.82
CA ILE A 104 -17.19 11.61 -0.33
C ILE A 104 -16.92 10.52 0.71
N PRO A 105 -17.44 10.59 1.95
CA PRO A 105 -17.23 9.57 2.98
C PRO A 105 -18.08 8.31 2.68
N ALA A 106 -17.84 7.71 1.55
CA ALA A 106 -18.51 6.53 0.99
C ALA A 106 -17.50 5.66 0.24
N GLY A 107 -16.52 5.13 0.97
CA GLY A 107 -15.59 4.11 0.50
C GLY A 107 -16.13 2.70 0.68
N ALA A 108 -15.25 1.70 0.62
CA ALA A 108 -15.61 0.29 0.71
C ALA A 108 -16.34 -0.07 2.02
N SER A 109 -16.13 0.68 3.11
CA SER A 109 -16.89 0.48 4.36
C SER A 109 -18.39 0.79 4.23
N SER A 110 -18.79 1.41 3.14
CA SER A 110 -20.19 1.69 2.81
C SER A 110 -20.81 0.65 1.87
N ASP A 111 -20.04 -0.34 1.44
CA ASP A 111 -20.52 -1.42 0.57
C ASP A 111 -21.59 -2.24 1.29
N PRO A 112 -22.73 -2.53 0.66
CA PRO A 112 -23.71 -3.44 1.22
C PRO A 112 -23.12 -4.85 1.38
N LYS A 113 -23.60 -5.60 2.36
CA LYS A 113 -23.18 -6.99 2.59
C LYS A 113 -23.29 -7.82 1.30
N GLY A 114 -22.20 -8.50 0.95
CA GLY A 114 -22.10 -9.31 -0.28
C GLY A 114 -21.82 -8.51 -1.57
N LYS A 115 -21.67 -7.17 -1.47
CA LYS A 115 -21.38 -6.26 -2.58
C LYS A 115 -20.02 -5.56 -2.42
N GLY A 116 -19.04 -6.20 -1.76
CA GLY A 116 -17.70 -5.64 -1.60
C GLY A 116 -17.11 -5.22 -2.95
N GLY A 117 -16.56 -4.00 -3.04
CA GLY A 117 -16.09 -3.38 -4.26
C GLY A 117 -17.14 -2.53 -5.01
N LEU A 118 -18.32 -2.31 -4.44
CA LEU A 118 -19.35 -1.48 -5.08
C LEU A 118 -18.94 0.00 -5.08
N ALA A 119 -18.32 0.51 -4.00
CA ALA A 119 -17.76 1.85 -3.96
C ALA A 119 -16.67 2.02 -5.03
N TYR A 120 -15.76 1.02 -5.15
CA TYR A 120 -14.74 0.99 -6.19
C TYR A 120 -15.35 1.02 -7.60
N ALA A 121 -16.28 0.13 -7.90
CA ALA A 121 -16.97 0.10 -9.20
C ALA A 121 -17.70 1.41 -9.50
N THR A 122 -18.26 2.07 -8.48
CA THR A 122 -18.94 3.35 -8.65
C THR A 122 -17.94 4.47 -8.96
N ALA A 123 -16.83 4.55 -8.22
CA ALA A 123 -15.80 5.55 -8.46
C ALA A 123 -15.17 5.40 -9.86
N THR A 124 -14.81 4.17 -10.25
CA THR A 124 -14.24 3.87 -11.58
C THR A 124 -15.19 4.19 -12.74
N MET A 125 -16.49 4.20 -12.51
CA MET A 125 -17.48 4.51 -13.56
C MET A 125 -17.77 6.01 -13.73
N LEU A 126 -17.28 6.89 -12.86
CA LEU A 126 -17.59 8.32 -12.89
C LEU A 126 -17.04 9.02 -14.14
N ASP A 127 -15.83 8.67 -14.55
CA ASP A 127 -15.13 9.25 -15.70
C ASP A 127 -15.31 8.43 -17.00
N GLU A 128 -16.09 7.35 -16.96
CA GLU A 128 -16.49 6.57 -18.13
C GLU A 128 -17.67 7.19 -18.89
N GLY A 129 -17.65 8.51 -18.97
CA GLY A 129 -18.63 9.38 -19.60
C GLY A 129 -19.43 10.20 -18.60
N ALA A 130 -19.47 11.52 -18.82
CA ALA A 130 -20.13 12.48 -17.96
C ALA A 130 -20.77 13.64 -18.75
N GLY A 131 -21.82 14.24 -18.21
CA GLY A 131 -22.58 15.28 -18.85
C GLY A 131 -23.10 14.83 -20.22
N LYS A 132 -22.68 15.53 -21.28
CA LYS A 132 -23.06 15.23 -22.67
C LYS A 132 -22.03 14.34 -23.40
N ARG A 133 -20.92 13.95 -22.76
CA ARG A 133 -19.80 13.27 -23.37
C ARG A 133 -19.76 11.80 -22.96
N GLY A 134 -19.56 10.89 -23.92
CA GLY A 134 -19.18 9.50 -23.63
C GLY A 134 -17.69 9.45 -23.23
N ALA A 135 -17.20 8.28 -22.80
CA ALA A 135 -15.87 8.07 -22.22
C ALA A 135 -14.74 8.67 -23.06
N ILE A 136 -14.66 8.33 -24.36
CA ILE A 136 -13.60 8.81 -25.25
C ILE A 136 -13.65 10.34 -25.43
N ALA A 137 -14.86 10.90 -25.64
CA ALA A 137 -15.02 12.35 -25.84
C ALA A 137 -14.74 13.14 -24.57
N LEU A 138 -15.00 12.56 -23.40
CA LEU A 138 -14.65 13.15 -22.11
C LEU A 138 -13.13 13.16 -21.91
N SER A 139 -12.48 12.02 -22.10
CA SER A 139 -11.01 11.91 -22.01
C SER A 139 -10.31 12.89 -22.94
N SER A 140 -10.72 12.93 -24.24
CA SER A 140 -10.14 13.89 -25.19
C SER A 140 -10.34 15.36 -24.75
N ALA A 141 -11.51 15.71 -24.19
CA ALA A 141 -11.78 17.07 -23.75
C ALA A 141 -10.93 17.46 -22.52
N ILE A 142 -10.62 16.51 -21.63
CA ILE A 142 -9.71 16.70 -20.50
C ILE A 142 -8.28 16.90 -21.00
N ASP A 143 -7.83 16.05 -21.95
CA ASP A 143 -6.49 16.12 -22.53
C ASP A 143 -6.26 17.42 -23.32
N ASP A 144 -7.25 17.90 -24.08
CA ASP A 144 -7.19 19.15 -24.84
C ASP A 144 -6.97 20.38 -23.93
N LEU A 145 -7.43 20.31 -22.68
CA LEU A 145 -7.22 21.36 -21.67
C LEU A 145 -5.89 21.20 -20.90
N GLY A 146 -5.13 20.12 -21.15
CA GLY A 146 -3.96 19.78 -20.33
C GLY A 146 -4.33 19.61 -18.86
N ALA A 147 -5.55 19.18 -18.59
CA ALA A 147 -6.04 18.88 -17.26
C ALA A 147 -5.84 17.39 -16.95
N ARG A 148 -5.88 17.08 -15.66
CA ARG A 148 -5.91 15.69 -15.18
C ARG A 148 -7.10 15.54 -14.24
N ILE A 149 -8.00 14.66 -14.59
CA ILE A 149 -9.10 14.24 -13.71
C ILE A 149 -8.89 12.76 -13.43
N SER A 150 -9.00 12.36 -12.18
CA SER A 150 -8.89 10.96 -11.76
C SER A 150 -9.89 10.65 -10.65
N THR A 151 -10.28 9.39 -10.59
CA THR A 151 -11.20 8.85 -9.57
C THR A 151 -10.48 7.78 -8.76
N ASP A 152 -10.74 7.70 -7.46
CA ASP A 152 -10.16 6.69 -6.58
C ASP A 152 -11.14 6.36 -5.45
N THR A 153 -10.88 5.26 -4.74
CA THR A 153 -11.61 4.88 -3.53
C THR A 153 -10.71 4.11 -2.58
N ASN A 154 -10.96 4.27 -1.29
CA ASN A 154 -10.32 3.49 -0.24
C ASN A 154 -11.37 2.89 0.71
N ALA A 155 -10.97 2.46 1.88
CA ALA A 155 -11.91 1.90 2.87
C ALA A 155 -12.96 2.93 3.33
N ASP A 156 -12.59 4.21 3.48
CA ASP A 156 -13.41 5.22 4.14
C ASP A 156 -14.10 6.20 3.18
N ALA A 157 -13.52 6.44 2.01
CA ALA A 157 -14.00 7.48 1.10
C ALA A 157 -13.76 7.12 -0.38
N SER A 158 -14.49 7.82 -1.24
CA SER A 158 -14.23 7.92 -2.68
C SER A 158 -13.81 9.34 -3.02
N PHE A 159 -12.95 9.48 -4.04
CA PHE A 159 -12.29 10.72 -4.42
C PHE A 159 -12.48 11.02 -5.90
N VAL A 160 -12.55 12.30 -6.24
CA VAL A 160 -12.36 12.80 -7.60
C VAL A 160 -11.38 13.96 -7.52
N SER A 161 -10.27 13.84 -8.23
CA SER A 161 -9.19 14.84 -8.24
C SER A 161 -9.15 15.58 -9.57
N LEU A 162 -8.83 16.88 -9.53
CA LEU A 162 -8.55 17.73 -10.68
C LEU A 162 -7.23 18.44 -10.47
N THR A 163 -6.31 18.38 -11.44
CA THR A 163 -5.13 19.25 -11.50
C THR A 163 -5.05 19.91 -12.86
N VAL A 164 -4.87 21.23 -12.89
CA VAL A 164 -4.94 22.01 -14.12
C VAL A 164 -4.16 23.33 -14.03
N LEU A 165 -3.71 23.83 -15.17
CA LEU A 165 -3.19 25.19 -15.29
C LEU A 165 -4.31 26.22 -15.07
N LYS A 166 -4.03 27.28 -14.34
CA LYS A 166 -4.97 28.38 -14.02
C LYS A 166 -5.77 28.88 -15.22
N ARG A 167 -5.12 29.08 -16.36
CA ARG A 167 -5.77 29.59 -17.60
C ARG A 167 -6.90 28.69 -18.13
N ASN A 168 -6.89 27.41 -17.77
CA ASN A 168 -7.89 26.42 -18.22
C ASN A 168 -8.81 25.99 -17.08
N LEU A 169 -8.73 26.64 -15.90
CA LEU A 169 -9.43 26.25 -14.68
C LEU A 169 -10.94 26.17 -14.88
N GLU A 170 -11.58 27.22 -15.40
CA GLU A 170 -13.03 27.28 -15.59
C GLU A 170 -13.56 26.14 -16.47
N SER A 171 -12.94 25.94 -17.65
CA SER A 171 -13.34 24.88 -18.57
C SER A 171 -13.12 23.48 -17.98
N SER A 172 -12.02 23.28 -17.25
CA SER A 172 -11.70 21.99 -16.62
C SER A 172 -12.58 21.72 -15.41
N PHE A 173 -12.92 22.77 -14.65
CA PHE A 173 -13.82 22.67 -13.51
C PHE A 173 -15.25 22.28 -13.93
N ALA A 174 -15.69 22.75 -15.10
CA ALA A 174 -16.95 22.30 -15.70
C ALA A 174 -16.93 20.81 -16.03
N LEU A 175 -15.81 20.26 -16.57
CA LEU A 175 -15.66 18.81 -16.79
C LEU A 175 -15.60 18.04 -15.48
N PHE A 176 -14.86 18.54 -14.51
CA PHE A 176 -14.79 17.95 -13.16
C PHE A 176 -16.17 17.87 -12.52
N SER A 177 -16.97 18.94 -12.61
CA SER A 177 -18.35 18.91 -12.09
C SER A 177 -19.24 17.94 -12.85
N ASP A 178 -19.04 17.75 -14.18
CA ASP A 178 -19.75 16.72 -14.95
C ASP A 178 -19.44 15.32 -14.41
N VAL A 179 -18.16 15.02 -14.17
CA VAL A 179 -17.71 13.73 -13.62
C VAL A 179 -18.34 13.48 -12.24
N VAL A 180 -18.34 14.48 -11.36
CA VAL A 180 -18.87 14.37 -9.99
C VAL A 180 -20.40 14.27 -9.97
N ALA A 181 -21.10 15.18 -10.68
CA ALA A 181 -22.52 15.40 -10.50
C ALA A 181 -23.40 14.82 -11.61
N ARG A 182 -22.83 14.49 -12.76
CA ARG A 182 -23.56 14.03 -13.95
C ARG A 182 -22.91 12.85 -14.66
N PRO A 183 -22.43 11.80 -13.93
CA PRO A 183 -21.90 10.59 -14.57
C PRO A 183 -23.00 9.88 -15.35
N ARG A 184 -22.66 9.28 -16.50
CA ARG A 184 -23.66 8.67 -17.40
C ARG A 184 -24.01 7.24 -17.03
N PHE A 185 -23.07 6.49 -16.45
CA PHE A 185 -23.24 5.08 -16.11
C PHE A 185 -23.82 4.23 -17.25
N GLU A 186 -23.17 4.32 -18.41
CA GLU A 186 -23.59 3.58 -19.62
C GLU A 186 -23.38 2.07 -19.43
N PRO A 187 -24.37 1.24 -19.74
CA PRO A 187 -24.25 -0.23 -19.56
C PRO A 187 -23.10 -0.86 -20.34
N ALA A 188 -22.80 -0.33 -21.54
CA ALA A 188 -21.70 -0.85 -22.38
C ALA A 188 -20.33 -0.57 -21.73
N GLU A 189 -20.13 0.65 -21.19
CA GLU A 189 -18.89 1.00 -20.48
C GLU A 189 -18.76 0.21 -19.18
N PHE A 190 -19.86 0.02 -18.44
CA PHE A 190 -19.83 -0.82 -17.25
C PHE A 190 -19.44 -2.26 -17.56
N ALA A 191 -19.92 -2.84 -18.65
CA ALA A 191 -19.49 -4.19 -19.06
C ALA A 191 -17.98 -4.26 -19.31
N ARG A 192 -17.41 -3.28 -20.03
CA ARG A 192 -15.98 -3.17 -20.31
C ARG A 192 -15.17 -3.01 -19.02
N VAL A 193 -15.55 -2.05 -18.16
CA VAL A 193 -14.88 -1.80 -16.88
C VAL A 193 -14.95 -3.02 -15.98
N LYS A 194 -16.08 -3.68 -15.90
CA LYS A 194 -16.26 -4.89 -15.09
C LYS A 194 -15.37 -6.04 -15.57
N ASP A 195 -15.19 -6.22 -16.87
CA ASP A 195 -14.28 -7.23 -17.42
C ASP A 195 -12.82 -6.92 -17.06
N LEU A 196 -12.39 -5.66 -17.17
CA LEU A 196 -11.06 -5.22 -16.74
C LEU A 196 -10.86 -5.48 -15.24
N TRP A 197 -11.78 -5.02 -14.43
CA TRP A 197 -11.75 -5.23 -12.98
C TRP A 197 -11.65 -6.71 -12.59
N GLN A 198 -12.45 -7.60 -13.21
CA GLN A 198 -12.36 -9.04 -12.95
C GLN A 198 -10.99 -9.63 -13.34
N ASN A 199 -10.35 -9.11 -14.39
CA ASN A 199 -9.01 -9.53 -14.79
C ASN A 199 -7.95 -9.03 -13.79
N GLU A 200 -8.08 -7.83 -13.26
CA GLU A 200 -7.22 -7.29 -12.19
C GLU A 200 -7.34 -8.14 -10.93
N LEU A 201 -8.55 -8.49 -10.49
CA LEU A 201 -8.78 -9.37 -9.35
C LEU A 201 -8.11 -10.75 -9.54
N LYS A 202 -8.21 -11.35 -10.74
CA LYS A 202 -7.50 -12.61 -11.06
C LYS A 202 -5.97 -12.43 -11.04
N SER A 203 -5.47 -11.28 -11.49
CA SER A 203 -4.04 -10.99 -11.43
C SER A 203 -3.56 -10.82 -10.00
N ARG A 204 -4.35 -10.15 -9.14
CA ARG A 204 -4.10 -9.99 -7.71
C ARG A 204 -3.91 -11.33 -7.00
N GLU A 205 -4.69 -12.36 -7.34
CA GLU A 205 -4.56 -13.70 -6.77
C GLU A 205 -3.17 -14.32 -7.00
N LYS A 206 -2.45 -13.90 -8.06
CA LYS A 206 -1.12 -14.42 -8.39
C LYS A 206 0.00 -13.69 -7.64
N ASP A 207 -0.26 -12.49 -7.14
CA ASP A 207 0.68 -11.66 -6.40
C ASP A 207 0.63 -12.00 -4.91
N PRO A 208 1.74 -12.52 -4.30
CA PRO A 208 1.79 -12.85 -2.87
C PRO A 208 1.55 -11.64 -1.96
N ASP A 209 2.09 -10.46 -2.31
CA ASP A 209 1.92 -9.23 -1.52
C ASP A 209 0.48 -8.74 -1.55
N ALA A 210 -0.14 -8.74 -2.73
CA ALA A 210 -1.52 -8.35 -2.88
C ALA A 210 -2.46 -9.32 -2.15
N THR A 211 -2.19 -10.63 -2.23
CA THR A 211 -2.88 -11.66 -1.44
C THR A 211 -2.73 -11.41 0.06
N ALA A 212 -1.52 -11.14 0.52
CA ALA A 212 -1.26 -10.88 1.93
C ALA A 212 -2.09 -9.69 2.46
N ARG A 213 -2.16 -8.58 1.70
CA ARG A 213 -2.97 -7.41 2.07
C ARG A 213 -4.47 -7.70 2.20
N VAL A 214 -5.02 -8.57 1.35
CA VAL A 214 -6.41 -9.05 1.47
C VAL A 214 -6.59 -9.84 2.77
N VAL A 215 -5.68 -10.77 3.02
CA VAL A 215 -5.73 -11.64 4.21
C VAL A 215 -5.57 -10.85 5.51
N TYR A 216 -4.73 -9.82 5.54
CA TYR A 216 -4.56 -8.96 6.73
C TYR A 216 -5.90 -8.38 7.20
N ARG A 217 -6.69 -7.83 6.29
CA ARG A 217 -8.01 -7.26 6.60
C ARG A 217 -8.99 -8.32 7.08
N ALA A 218 -9.07 -9.42 6.34
CA ALA A 218 -9.96 -10.53 6.68
C ALA A 218 -9.64 -11.14 8.06
N VAL A 219 -8.38 -11.16 8.46
CA VAL A 219 -7.93 -11.67 9.77
C VAL A 219 -8.23 -10.68 10.90
N LEU A 220 -7.82 -9.43 10.74
CA LEU A 220 -7.95 -8.42 11.80
C LEU A 220 -9.40 -8.01 12.06
N PHE A 221 -10.20 -7.90 11.02
CA PHE A 221 -11.55 -7.37 11.11
C PHE A 221 -12.65 -8.43 10.97
N GLY A 222 -12.38 -9.54 10.25
CA GLY A 222 -13.39 -10.56 9.99
C GLY A 222 -14.39 -10.14 8.90
N ALA A 223 -15.13 -11.12 8.35
CA ALA A 223 -16.00 -10.92 7.19
C ALA A 223 -17.22 -10.00 7.45
N GLU A 224 -17.65 -9.87 8.68
CA GLU A 224 -18.81 -9.05 9.06
C GLU A 224 -18.46 -7.57 9.31
N HIS A 225 -17.17 -7.26 9.47
CA HIS A 225 -16.73 -5.89 9.72
C HIS A 225 -16.59 -5.13 8.38
N PRO A 226 -16.94 -3.83 8.31
CA PRO A 226 -16.82 -3.03 7.08
C PRO A 226 -15.41 -2.98 6.48
N TYR A 227 -14.37 -3.15 7.30
CA TYR A 227 -12.98 -3.22 6.84
C TYR A 227 -12.48 -4.63 6.56
N GLY A 228 -13.30 -5.67 6.74
CA GLY A 228 -12.89 -7.06 6.62
C GLY A 228 -12.75 -7.58 5.19
N HIS A 229 -13.17 -6.80 4.20
CA HIS A 229 -13.02 -7.15 2.78
C HIS A 229 -12.07 -6.19 2.06
N PRO A 230 -11.49 -6.60 0.93
CA PRO A 230 -10.67 -5.70 0.10
C PRO A 230 -11.52 -4.53 -0.42
N TRP A 231 -10.94 -3.33 -0.48
CA TRP A 231 -11.65 -2.14 -0.94
C TRP A 231 -12.08 -2.23 -2.42
N ASP A 232 -11.35 -2.99 -3.22
CA ASP A 232 -11.63 -3.31 -4.62
C ASP A 232 -12.47 -4.59 -4.80
N GLY A 233 -12.98 -5.17 -3.70
CA GLY A 233 -13.83 -6.36 -3.71
C GLY A 233 -13.09 -7.67 -3.95
N THR A 234 -13.87 -8.71 -4.23
CA THR A 234 -13.40 -10.07 -4.54
C THR A 234 -13.94 -10.52 -5.90
N ALA A 235 -13.36 -11.58 -6.48
CA ALA A 235 -13.86 -12.17 -7.71
C ALA A 235 -15.32 -12.63 -7.58
N ALA A 236 -15.73 -13.07 -6.39
CA ALA A 236 -17.09 -13.48 -6.09
C ALA A 236 -18.05 -12.27 -6.06
N SER A 237 -17.72 -11.20 -5.33
CA SER A 237 -18.57 -10.01 -5.23
C SER A 237 -18.67 -9.25 -6.56
N ALA A 238 -17.57 -9.09 -7.31
CA ALA A 238 -17.55 -8.44 -8.60
C ALA A 238 -18.52 -9.07 -9.62
N LYS A 239 -18.71 -10.38 -9.59
CA LYS A 239 -19.68 -11.08 -10.45
C LYS A 239 -21.11 -10.64 -10.19
N THR A 240 -21.45 -10.36 -8.93
CA THR A 240 -22.83 -10.06 -8.48
C THR A 240 -23.21 -8.59 -8.63
N ILE A 241 -22.25 -7.68 -8.78
CA ILE A 241 -22.49 -6.25 -8.92
C ILE A 241 -23.01 -5.97 -10.33
N ALA A 242 -24.15 -5.28 -10.41
CA ALA A 242 -24.79 -4.82 -11.64
C ALA A 242 -24.72 -3.28 -11.73
N ILE A 243 -24.98 -2.74 -12.92
CA ILE A 243 -24.98 -1.29 -13.14
C ILE A 243 -26.06 -0.58 -12.32
N GLU A 244 -27.16 -1.25 -12.01
CA GLU A 244 -28.23 -0.75 -11.14
C GLU A 244 -27.77 -0.59 -9.69
N ASP A 245 -26.89 -1.47 -9.20
CA ASP A 245 -26.24 -1.32 -7.89
C ASP A 245 -25.37 -0.06 -7.86
N VAL A 246 -24.58 0.18 -8.92
CA VAL A 246 -23.72 1.37 -9.07
C VAL A 246 -24.58 2.64 -9.06
N LYS A 247 -25.64 2.71 -9.88
CA LYS A 247 -26.56 3.86 -9.92
C LYS A 247 -27.23 4.11 -8.57
N SER A 248 -27.66 3.05 -7.89
CA SER A 248 -28.32 3.14 -6.58
C SER A 248 -27.33 3.62 -5.50
N PHE A 249 -26.11 3.10 -5.50
CA PHE A 249 -25.05 3.52 -4.57
C PHE A 249 -24.69 4.99 -4.78
N TYR A 250 -24.48 5.40 -6.03
CA TYR A 250 -24.21 6.79 -6.38
C TYR A 250 -25.33 7.71 -5.90
N ALA A 251 -26.60 7.43 -6.26
CA ALA A 251 -27.74 8.25 -5.89
C ALA A 251 -27.90 8.41 -4.37
N LYS A 252 -27.51 7.40 -3.60
CA LYS A 252 -27.57 7.42 -2.13
C LYS A 252 -26.39 8.16 -1.50
N GLN A 253 -25.17 7.93 -1.98
CA GLN A 253 -23.96 8.31 -1.29
C GLN A 253 -23.33 9.61 -1.83
N TRP A 254 -23.42 9.86 -3.15
CA TRP A 254 -22.80 11.00 -3.80
C TRP A 254 -23.69 12.24 -3.71
N ARG A 255 -23.48 13.02 -2.65
CA ARG A 255 -24.33 14.16 -2.28
C ARG A 255 -23.48 15.33 -1.86
N PRO A 256 -23.85 16.58 -2.24
CA PRO A 256 -23.08 17.76 -1.89
C PRO A 256 -23.00 18.00 -0.38
N ASP A 257 -24.07 17.70 0.38
CA ASP A 257 -24.12 17.87 1.84
C ASP A 257 -23.25 16.89 2.64
N ARG A 258 -22.56 15.95 1.94
CA ARG A 258 -21.58 15.05 2.51
C ARG A 258 -20.20 15.23 1.92
N ALA A 259 -20.09 16.05 0.87
CA ALA A 259 -18.84 16.26 0.17
C ALA A 259 -17.95 17.26 0.90
N THR A 260 -16.66 17.00 0.90
CA THR A 260 -15.62 17.99 1.20
C THR A 260 -14.77 18.17 -0.05
N LEU A 261 -14.70 19.41 -0.55
CA LEU A 261 -13.78 19.77 -1.62
C LEU A 261 -12.57 20.47 -1.02
N VAL A 262 -11.40 19.95 -1.29
CA VAL A 262 -10.13 20.56 -0.90
C VAL A 262 -9.45 21.11 -2.13
N CYS A 263 -9.16 22.40 -2.16
CA CYS A 263 -8.43 23.05 -3.25
C CYS A 263 -7.14 23.69 -2.74
N ALA A 264 -6.06 23.54 -3.49
CA ALA A 264 -4.81 24.27 -3.28
C ALA A 264 -4.31 24.85 -4.61
N GLY A 265 -3.76 26.05 -4.58
CA GLY A 265 -3.16 26.65 -5.78
C GLY A 265 -3.55 28.08 -6.07
N ASP A 266 -3.37 28.46 -7.34
CA ASP A 266 -3.61 29.82 -7.82
C ASP A 266 -5.10 30.10 -8.09
N VAL A 267 -5.87 30.07 -7.02
CA VAL A 267 -7.32 30.39 -7.03
C VAL A 267 -7.68 31.11 -5.74
N THR A 268 -8.43 32.18 -5.86
CA THR A 268 -8.94 32.94 -4.69
C THR A 268 -10.29 32.38 -4.23
N LYS A 269 -10.63 32.64 -2.96
CA LYS A 269 -11.92 32.21 -2.40
C LYS A 269 -13.14 32.74 -3.19
N PRO A 270 -13.24 34.04 -3.60
CA PRO A 270 -14.35 34.49 -4.41
C PRO A 270 -14.44 33.79 -5.77
N GLU A 271 -13.30 33.55 -6.42
CA GLU A 271 -13.23 32.87 -7.70
C GLU A 271 -13.68 31.39 -7.57
N LEU A 272 -13.17 30.67 -6.56
CA LEU A 272 -13.59 29.29 -6.32
C LEU A 272 -15.09 29.21 -5.98
N ALA A 273 -15.60 30.14 -5.16
CA ALA A 273 -17.03 30.19 -4.84
C ALA A 273 -17.89 30.37 -6.08
N HIS A 274 -17.48 31.28 -6.99
CA HIS A 274 -18.16 31.50 -8.27
C HIS A 274 -18.16 30.24 -9.16
N LEU A 275 -17.01 29.57 -9.31
CA LEU A 275 -16.90 28.33 -10.07
C LEU A 275 -17.80 27.22 -9.51
N LEU A 276 -17.91 27.13 -8.17
CA LEU A 276 -18.76 26.17 -7.50
C LEU A 276 -20.25 26.45 -7.75
N ASP A 277 -20.65 27.70 -7.66
CA ASP A 277 -22.04 28.12 -7.90
C ASP A 277 -22.46 27.87 -9.35
N GLU A 278 -21.59 28.11 -10.32
CA GLU A 278 -21.89 27.83 -11.74
C GLU A 278 -21.92 26.33 -12.03
N SER A 279 -20.92 25.59 -11.57
CA SER A 279 -20.70 24.19 -12.01
C SER A 279 -21.55 23.19 -11.24
N PHE A 280 -21.78 23.41 -9.93
CA PHE A 280 -22.50 22.49 -9.04
C PHE A 280 -23.91 22.90 -8.66
N SER A 281 -24.44 24.01 -9.21
CA SER A 281 -25.79 24.51 -8.90
C SER A 281 -26.91 23.47 -9.08
N SER A 282 -26.75 22.54 -10.00
CA SER A 282 -27.70 21.44 -10.25
C SER A 282 -27.53 20.23 -9.35
N TRP A 283 -26.40 20.10 -8.66
CA TRP A 283 -26.12 18.98 -7.76
C TRP A 283 -26.76 19.24 -6.40
N LYS A 284 -27.90 18.64 -6.16
CA LYS A 284 -28.73 18.87 -4.97
C LYS A 284 -28.69 17.67 -4.05
N ALA A 285 -28.64 17.93 -2.75
CA ALA A 285 -28.81 16.91 -1.75
C ALA A 285 -30.27 16.39 -1.78
N PRO A 286 -30.50 15.07 -1.82
CA PRO A 286 -31.82 14.51 -1.59
C PRO A 286 -32.36 14.92 -0.21
N SER A 287 -33.68 15.07 -0.08
CA SER A 287 -34.33 15.51 1.17
C SER A 287 -34.14 14.53 2.34
N THR A 288 -33.94 13.25 2.04
CA THR A 288 -33.69 12.22 3.06
C THR A 288 -32.24 12.25 3.49
N PRO A 289 -31.91 12.56 4.75
CA PRO A 289 -30.55 12.53 5.25
C PRO A 289 -29.94 11.13 5.18
N VAL A 290 -28.67 11.03 4.89
CA VAL A 290 -27.90 9.79 5.07
C VAL A 290 -27.10 9.91 6.35
N PRO A 291 -27.32 9.06 7.35
CA PRO A 291 -26.52 9.09 8.57
C PRO A 291 -25.02 8.92 8.27
N ALA A 292 -24.19 9.59 9.03
CA ALA A 292 -22.75 9.30 9.00
C ALA A 292 -22.55 7.83 9.37
N GLY A 293 -21.91 7.07 8.49
CA GLY A 293 -21.58 5.67 8.77
C GLY A 293 -20.63 5.60 9.97
N VAL A 294 -21.05 4.88 11.01
CA VAL A 294 -20.16 4.56 12.15
C VAL A 294 -19.43 3.28 11.80
N VAL A 295 -18.11 3.35 11.81
CA VAL A 295 -17.28 2.15 11.67
C VAL A 295 -17.13 1.53 13.06
N PRO A 296 -17.50 0.26 13.26
CA PRO A 296 -17.35 -0.40 14.55
C PRO A 296 -15.88 -0.50 14.97
N GLU A 297 -15.65 -0.74 16.26
CA GLU A 297 -14.34 -1.12 16.76
C GLU A 297 -13.88 -2.47 16.17
N ALA A 298 -12.55 -2.65 16.09
CA ALA A 298 -12.00 -3.94 15.69
C ALA A 298 -12.46 -5.05 16.67
N PRO A 299 -12.70 -6.28 16.19
CA PRO A 299 -12.97 -7.41 17.07
C PRO A 299 -11.87 -7.54 18.14
N LYS A 300 -12.23 -7.87 19.39
CA LYS A 300 -11.25 -8.02 20.49
C LYS A 300 -10.49 -9.34 20.46
N GLY A 301 -10.61 -10.12 19.38
CA GLY A 301 -10.03 -11.47 19.26
C GLY A 301 -10.91 -12.55 19.97
N PRO A 302 -10.41 -13.76 20.20
CA PRO A 302 -9.05 -14.16 19.87
C PRO A 302 -8.81 -14.25 18.36
N TRP A 303 -7.64 -13.81 17.92
CA TRP A 303 -7.18 -14.02 16.54
C TRP A 303 -6.36 -15.30 16.42
N PRO A 304 -6.35 -15.96 15.24
CA PRO A 304 -5.47 -17.10 15.00
C PRO A 304 -4.00 -16.67 15.16
N LYS A 305 -3.19 -17.49 15.84
CA LYS A 305 -1.77 -17.15 16.06
C LYS A 305 -0.98 -17.14 14.74
N VAL A 306 -1.26 -18.13 13.88
CA VAL A 306 -0.65 -18.22 12.55
C VAL A 306 -1.70 -18.49 11.49
N VAL A 307 -1.68 -17.73 10.44
CA VAL A 307 -2.52 -17.87 9.24
C VAL A 307 -1.62 -18.13 8.05
N LEU A 308 -1.98 -19.09 7.21
CA LEU A 308 -1.23 -19.45 6.00
C LEU A 308 -2.12 -19.45 4.76
N VAL A 309 -1.62 -18.81 3.70
CA VAL A 309 -2.05 -19.04 2.32
C VAL A 309 -0.98 -19.91 1.66
N ASP A 310 -1.30 -21.21 1.46
CA ASP A 310 -0.31 -22.17 0.93
C ASP A 310 -0.06 -21.97 -0.56
N ARG A 311 1.18 -21.65 -0.90
CA ARG A 311 1.68 -21.48 -2.27
C ARG A 311 2.91 -22.35 -2.49
N LYS A 312 2.69 -23.59 -2.88
CA LYS A 312 3.70 -24.66 -2.91
C LYS A 312 4.96 -24.34 -3.73
N ASP A 313 4.79 -23.66 -4.85
CA ASP A 313 5.88 -23.41 -5.83
C ASP A 313 6.32 -21.92 -5.84
N ALA A 314 5.99 -21.16 -4.79
CA ALA A 314 6.38 -19.76 -4.73
C ALA A 314 7.89 -19.61 -4.50
N PRO A 315 8.63 -18.84 -5.33
CA PRO A 315 10.06 -18.59 -5.14
C PRO A 315 10.34 -17.69 -3.94
N GLN A 316 9.36 -16.93 -3.53
CA GLN A 316 9.39 -16.06 -2.35
C GLN A 316 8.15 -16.28 -1.49
N ALA A 317 8.29 -16.04 -0.20
CA ALA A 317 7.20 -16.01 0.75
C ALA A 317 7.06 -14.60 1.34
N VAL A 318 5.82 -14.18 1.61
CA VAL A 318 5.54 -13.02 2.43
C VAL A 318 5.36 -13.49 3.87
N ILE A 319 6.12 -12.92 4.78
CA ILE A 319 5.93 -13.06 6.23
C ILE A 319 5.46 -11.75 6.80
N ALA A 320 4.45 -11.76 7.66
CA ALA A 320 3.92 -10.56 8.27
C ALA A 320 3.44 -10.79 9.71
N VAL A 321 3.60 -9.77 10.54
CA VAL A 321 3.09 -9.71 11.91
C VAL A 321 2.07 -8.60 11.99
N LEU A 322 0.84 -8.93 12.37
CA LEU A 322 -0.32 -8.05 12.35
C LEU A 322 -0.77 -7.68 13.75
N ARG A 323 -1.10 -6.42 13.95
CA ARG A 323 -1.81 -5.93 15.13
C ARG A 323 -2.91 -4.93 14.74
N PRO A 324 -4.04 -4.86 15.46
CA PRO A 324 -4.96 -3.75 15.30
C PRO A 324 -4.26 -2.45 15.69
N GLY A 325 -4.52 -1.40 14.94
CA GLY A 325 -4.11 -0.04 15.22
C GLY A 325 -5.28 0.79 15.78
N VAL A 326 -5.01 2.04 16.09
CA VAL A 326 -6.00 3.01 16.56
C VAL A 326 -6.64 3.76 15.39
N SER A 327 -7.76 4.47 15.62
CA SER A 327 -8.36 5.35 14.63
C SER A 327 -7.47 6.57 14.33
N ALA A 328 -7.71 7.26 13.22
CA ALA A 328 -6.96 8.45 12.83
C ALA A 328 -7.06 9.60 13.84
N ALA A 329 -8.17 9.70 14.58
CA ALA A 329 -8.40 10.74 15.58
C ALA A 329 -7.75 10.43 16.95
N ASP A 330 -7.14 9.26 17.12
CA ASP A 330 -6.55 8.86 18.40
C ASP A 330 -5.30 9.72 18.73
N PRO A 331 -5.17 10.20 19.98
CA PRO A 331 -4.02 11.01 20.39
C PRO A 331 -2.66 10.30 20.31
N ALA A 332 -2.62 8.98 20.19
CA ALA A 332 -1.39 8.20 20.02
C ALA A 332 -0.79 8.32 18.59
N VAL A 333 -1.57 8.73 17.60
CA VAL A 333 -1.17 8.77 16.18
C VAL A 333 0.15 9.49 15.94
N PRO A 334 0.41 10.71 16.46
CA PRO A 334 1.68 11.41 16.21
C PRO A 334 2.91 10.64 16.68
N GLY A 335 2.82 9.98 17.83
CA GLY A 335 3.89 9.12 18.36
C GLY A 335 4.02 7.81 17.59
N LEU A 336 2.89 7.19 17.22
CA LEU A 336 2.88 5.94 16.45
C LEU A 336 3.59 6.05 15.11
N TRP A 337 3.47 7.17 14.39
CA TRP A 337 4.23 7.39 13.16
C TRP A 337 5.74 7.32 13.42
N ARG A 338 6.23 8.03 14.45
CA ARG A 338 7.66 8.01 14.78
C ARG A 338 8.17 6.64 15.23
N VAL A 339 7.36 5.92 16.04
CA VAL A 339 7.67 4.54 16.45
C VAL A 339 7.72 3.62 15.25
N ASN A 340 6.74 3.74 14.32
CA ASN A 340 6.73 2.98 13.08
C ASN A 340 7.98 3.24 12.23
N ASP A 341 8.41 4.51 12.11
CA ASP A 341 9.61 4.87 11.34
C ASP A 341 10.89 4.30 11.95
N ALA A 342 10.95 4.20 13.27
CA ALA A 342 12.10 3.60 13.94
C ALA A 342 12.20 2.11 13.65
N ILE A 343 11.09 1.36 13.74
CA ILE A 343 11.11 -0.10 13.58
C ILE A 343 11.17 -0.54 12.12
N GLY A 344 10.38 0.06 11.20
CA GLY A 344 10.24 -0.45 9.84
C GLY A 344 9.74 0.55 8.78
N GLY A 345 9.44 1.80 9.14
CA GLY A 345 8.90 2.80 8.21
C GLY A 345 9.93 3.43 7.28
N SER A 346 11.22 3.31 7.58
CA SER A 346 12.30 3.93 6.82
C SER A 346 13.33 2.92 6.33
N PHE A 347 14.16 3.32 5.36
CA PHE A 347 15.26 2.50 4.86
C PHE A 347 16.28 2.17 5.95
N SER A 348 16.56 3.10 6.85
CA SER A 348 17.48 2.95 7.99
C SER A 348 16.81 2.40 9.26
N SER A 349 15.60 1.84 9.17
CA SER A 349 14.87 1.22 10.26
C SER A 349 15.48 -0.10 10.73
N ARG A 350 15.18 -0.52 11.96
CA ARG A 350 15.75 -1.74 12.57
C ARG A 350 15.50 -2.99 11.72
N LEU A 351 14.25 -3.22 11.30
CA LEU A 351 13.92 -4.39 10.48
C LEU A 351 14.71 -4.46 9.19
N ASN A 352 14.92 -3.31 8.54
CA ASN A 352 15.68 -3.29 7.30
C ASN A 352 17.18 -3.50 7.55
N GLN A 353 17.73 -2.93 8.63
CA GLN A 353 19.14 -3.13 9.01
C GLN A 353 19.43 -4.60 9.38
N ASP A 354 18.54 -5.29 10.09
CA ASP A 354 18.75 -6.70 10.45
C ASP A 354 18.44 -7.64 9.28
N LEU A 355 17.18 -7.66 8.79
CA LEU A 355 16.76 -8.68 7.82
C LEU A 355 17.39 -8.51 6.44
N ARG A 356 17.62 -7.26 6.01
CA ARG A 356 18.21 -6.96 4.70
C ARG A 356 19.72 -6.86 4.78
N GLU A 357 20.25 -5.90 5.56
CA GLU A 357 21.68 -5.56 5.52
C GLU A 357 22.54 -6.61 6.23
N ALA A 358 22.16 -7.04 7.44
CA ALA A 358 22.95 -7.97 8.22
C ALA A 358 22.75 -9.44 7.78
N ARG A 359 21.51 -9.86 7.47
CA ARG A 359 21.20 -11.27 7.18
C ARG A 359 20.99 -11.58 5.71
N GLY A 360 20.68 -10.60 4.86
CA GLY A 360 20.42 -10.81 3.43
C GLY A 360 19.20 -11.70 3.14
N TYR A 361 18.19 -11.73 4.02
CA TYR A 361 17.00 -12.58 3.85
C TYR A 361 15.96 -11.97 2.91
N THR A 362 16.01 -10.66 2.71
CA THR A 362 15.03 -9.88 1.94
C THR A 362 15.68 -8.71 1.22
N TYR A 363 15.00 -8.18 0.21
CA TYR A 363 15.33 -6.88 -0.40
C TYR A 363 14.78 -5.69 0.41
N GLY A 364 13.92 -5.94 1.39
CA GLY A 364 13.41 -4.93 2.30
C GLY A 364 12.44 -5.51 3.31
N ALA A 365 12.65 -5.17 4.59
CA ALA A 365 11.72 -5.42 5.68
C ALA A 365 11.10 -4.11 6.12
N ARG A 366 9.81 -4.08 6.34
CA ARG A 366 9.04 -2.85 6.55
C ARG A 366 8.03 -2.98 7.68
N SER A 367 7.62 -1.84 8.20
CA SER A 367 6.44 -1.71 9.05
C SER A 367 5.60 -0.53 8.58
N ARG A 368 4.29 -0.66 8.70
CA ARG A 368 3.34 0.41 8.40
C ARG A 368 2.24 0.44 9.45
N TYR A 369 2.00 1.62 9.98
CA TYR A 369 0.75 1.97 10.63
C TYR A 369 -0.17 2.62 9.60
N SER A 370 -1.32 2.02 9.35
CA SER A 370 -2.34 2.56 8.44
C SER A 370 -3.50 3.12 9.23
N MET A 371 -3.73 4.42 9.06
CA MET A 371 -4.88 5.10 9.65
C MET A 371 -6.16 4.76 8.89
N SER A 372 -7.27 4.78 9.61
CA SER A 372 -8.63 4.70 9.09
C SER A 372 -9.52 5.56 9.98
N ARG A 373 -10.71 5.91 9.49
CA ARG A 373 -11.71 6.62 10.31
C ARG A 373 -12.14 5.80 11.53
N GLY A 374 -12.26 4.49 11.36
CA GLY A 374 -12.38 3.50 12.43
C GLY A 374 -11.01 2.95 12.85
N PRO A 375 -10.96 1.71 13.35
CA PRO A 375 -9.70 1.08 13.79
C PRO A 375 -8.71 0.93 12.64
N GLY A 376 -7.47 1.35 12.88
CA GLY A 376 -6.35 1.18 11.96
C GLY A 376 -5.74 -0.22 12.02
N GLN A 377 -4.61 -0.39 11.34
CA GLN A 377 -3.82 -1.62 11.39
C GLN A 377 -2.33 -1.32 11.43
N ILE A 378 -1.58 -2.17 12.13
CA ILE A 378 -0.13 -2.17 12.16
C ILE A 378 0.34 -3.49 11.53
N VAL A 379 1.21 -3.39 10.54
CA VAL A 379 1.74 -4.54 9.81
C VAL A 379 3.25 -4.39 9.70
N SER A 380 3.99 -5.37 10.22
CA SER A 380 5.43 -5.50 9.99
C SER A 380 5.67 -6.70 9.09
N TRP A 381 6.35 -6.53 7.93
CA TRP A 381 6.46 -7.60 6.93
C TRP A 381 7.77 -7.59 6.17
N ALA A 382 8.07 -8.72 5.55
CA ALA A 382 9.15 -8.88 4.58
C ALA A 382 8.78 -9.90 3.50
N ASN A 383 9.31 -9.68 2.29
CA ASN A 383 9.30 -10.66 1.21
C ASN A 383 10.63 -11.37 1.21
N VAL A 384 10.63 -12.65 1.51
CA VAL A 384 11.85 -13.42 1.74
C VAL A 384 12.00 -14.56 0.74
N VAL A 385 13.22 -14.97 0.46
CA VAL A 385 13.47 -16.18 -0.32
C VAL A 385 12.88 -17.38 0.43
N THR A 386 12.21 -18.27 -0.27
CA THR A 386 11.38 -19.33 0.34
C THR A 386 12.13 -20.18 1.34
N ASP A 387 13.39 -20.56 1.09
CA ASP A 387 14.22 -21.36 2.01
C ASP A 387 14.66 -20.60 3.27
N LYS A 388 14.48 -19.27 3.30
CA LYS A 388 14.77 -18.40 4.45
C LYS A 388 13.51 -18.02 5.24
N THR A 389 12.33 -18.55 4.89
CA THR A 389 11.07 -18.13 5.52
C THR A 389 11.07 -18.30 7.05
N SER A 390 11.43 -19.50 7.56
CA SER A 390 11.49 -19.73 9.02
C SER A 390 12.52 -18.85 9.72
N PRO A 391 13.81 -18.81 9.32
CA PRO A 391 14.78 -17.98 10.02
C PRO A 391 14.48 -16.48 9.89
N ALA A 392 13.86 -16.03 8.82
CA ALA A 392 13.45 -14.63 8.66
C ALA A 392 12.24 -14.27 9.55
N LEU A 393 11.27 -15.18 9.68
CA LEU A 393 10.15 -15.01 10.61
C LEU A 393 10.63 -14.94 12.06
N ASP A 394 11.55 -15.84 12.45
CA ASP A 394 12.14 -15.83 13.78
C ASP A 394 12.87 -14.51 14.06
N ALA A 395 13.65 -14.01 13.09
CA ALA A 395 14.35 -12.73 13.21
C ALA A 395 13.37 -11.55 13.30
N LEU A 396 12.32 -11.53 12.48
CA LEU A 396 11.28 -10.49 12.52
C LEU A 396 10.60 -10.43 13.90
N LEU A 397 10.25 -11.58 14.46
CA LEU A 397 9.63 -11.66 15.80
C LEU A 397 10.60 -11.22 16.89
N ASP A 398 11.88 -11.63 16.82
CA ASP A 398 12.92 -11.26 17.78
C ASP A 398 13.17 -9.74 17.77
N ASP A 399 13.24 -9.12 16.60
CA ASP A 399 13.39 -7.68 16.46
C ASP A 399 12.19 -6.91 17.04
N LEU A 400 10.97 -7.38 16.80
CA LEU A 400 9.77 -6.78 17.37
C LEU A 400 9.74 -6.92 18.91
N HIS A 401 10.12 -8.07 19.46
CA HIS A 401 10.25 -8.25 20.92
C HIS A 401 11.29 -7.33 21.51
N LYS A 402 12.51 -7.29 20.93
CA LYS A 402 13.58 -6.39 21.39
C LYS A 402 13.16 -4.92 21.33
N PHE A 403 12.40 -4.55 20.28
CA PHE A 403 11.90 -3.19 20.14
C PHE A 403 10.85 -2.86 21.19
N ALA A 404 9.90 -3.76 21.43
CA ALA A 404 8.87 -3.58 22.45
C ALA A 404 9.44 -3.47 23.88
N ASP A 405 10.47 -4.27 24.19
CA ASP A 405 11.09 -4.29 25.53
C ASP A 405 12.12 -3.18 25.74
N GLY A 406 12.90 -2.85 24.71
CA GLY A 406 14.00 -1.89 24.78
C GLY A 406 13.64 -0.47 24.34
N GLY A 407 12.50 -0.28 23.68
CA GLY A 407 12.06 1.02 23.15
C GLY A 407 12.96 1.56 22.03
N VAL A 408 12.92 2.88 21.84
CA VAL A 408 13.73 3.62 20.87
C VAL A 408 15.04 4.12 21.48
N THR A 409 16.08 4.22 20.67
CA THR A 409 17.36 4.87 21.08
C THR A 409 17.26 6.39 20.92
N GLU A 410 18.19 7.15 21.53
CA GLU A 410 18.28 8.61 21.36
C GLU A 410 18.55 8.98 19.88
N ASP A 411 19.36 8.21 19.18
CA ASP A 411 19.63 8.41 17.76
C ASP A 411 18.37 8.19 16.90
N GLU A 412 17.55 7.20 17.24
CA GLU A 412 16.26 6.97 16.57
C GLU A 412 15.25 8.08 16.87
N VAL A 413 15.23 8.60 18.10
CA VAL A 413 14.41 9.77 18.45
C VAL A 413 14.80 10.98 17.60
N ALA A 414 16.10 11.27 17.49
CA ALA A 414 16.59 12.38 16.67
C ALA A 414 16.32 12.16 15.18
N ARG A 415 16.62 10.97 14.66
CA ARG A 415 16.46 10.60 13.25
C ARG A 415 15.00 10.66 12.82
N THR A 416 14.09 10.01 13.55
CA THR A 416 12.65 9.98 13.19
C THR A 416 12.00 11.35 13.32
N ARG A 417 12.47 12.22 14.22
CA ARG A 417 12.05 13.63 14.29
C ARG A 417 12.45 14.39 13.03
N SER A 418 13.72 14.27 12.61
CA SER A 418 14.22 14.91 11.40
C SER A 418 13.51 14.41 10.15
N GLN A 419 13.26 13.10 10.05
CA GLN A 419 12.52 12.48 8.95
C GLN A 419 11.09 13.03 8.87
N ALA A 420 10.36 13.04 9.99
CA ALA A 420 8.98 13.54 10.03
C ALA A 420 8.88 15.02 9.63
N ARG A 421 9.89 15.85 9.99
CA ARG A 421 9.98 17.24 9.53
C ARG A 421 10.21 17.34 8.03
N GLY A 422 11.05 16.49 7.45
CA GLY A 422 11.29 16.45 6.01
C GLY A 422 10.05 15.99 5.24
N GLU A 423 9.36 14.97 5.71
CA GLU A 423 8.16 14.43 5.07
C GLU A 423 7.04 15.47 4.96
N ILE A 424 6.77 16.22 6.04
CA ILE A 424 5.74 17.24 5.99
C ILE A 424 6.11 18.42 5.07
N VAL A 425 7.38 18.80 5.00
CA VAL A 425 7.84 19.82 4.03
C VAL A 425 7.57 19.35 2.61
N ASN A 426 7.91 18.10 2.27
CA ASN A 426 7.71 17.54 0.93
C ASN A 426 6.22 17.52 0.52
N VAL A 427 5.30 17.25 1.47
CA VAL A 427 3.84 17.35 1.20
C VAL A 427 3.45 18.76 0.76
N TYR A 428 4.06 19.79 1.35
CA TYR A 428 3.72 21.18 1.06
C TYR A 428 4.55 21.81 -0.08
N GLU A 429 5.33 21.03 -0.82
CA GLU A 429 6.08 21.49 -2.00
C GLU A 429 5.19 21.72 -3.22
N SER A 430 4.17 20.89 -3.45
CA SER A 430 3.28 20.99 -4.61
C SER A 430 1.82 21.16 -4.20
N VAL A 431 1.07 21.89 -5.03
CA VAL A 431 -0.37 22.09 -4.79
C VAL A 431 -1.18 20.80 -4.90
N GLU A 432 -0.75 19.88 -5.77
CA GLU A 432 -1.35 18.54 -5.90
C GLU A 432 -1.17 17.71 -4.63
N ALA A 433 0.05 17.68 -4.08
CA ALA A 433 0.32 16.94 -2.84
C ALA A 433 -0.43 17.55 -1.64
N ILE A 434 -0.53 18.89 -1.56
CA ILE A 434 -1.30 19.59 -0.53
C ILE A 434 -2.78 19.20 -0.61
N ALA A 435 -3.39 19.32 -1.79
CA ALA A 435 -4.81 19.03 -1.97
C ALA A 435 -5.12 17.57 -1.62
N GLY A 436 -4.33 16.61 -2.14
CA GLY A 436 -4.51 15.19 -1.85
C GLY A 436 -4.30 14.84 -0.37
N HIS A 437 -3.29 15.42 0.29
CA HIS A 437 -3.05 15.19 1.72
C HIS A 437 -4.21 15.68 2.59
N LEU A 438 -4.64 16.93 2.40
CA LEU A 438 -5.75 17.51 3.14
C LEU A 438 -7.09 16.81 2.82
N ALA A 439 -7.30 16.35 1.58
CA ALA A 439 -8.47 15.53 1.22
C ALA A 439 -8.43 14.15 1.91
N GLY A 440 -7.23 13.59 2.08
CA GLY A 440 -7.00 12.42 2.92
C GLY A 440 -7.46 12.64 4.36
N ASP A 441 -7.04 13.75 4.98
CA ASP A 441 -7.45 14.12 6.33
C ASP A 441 -8.97 14.33 6.44
N ALA A 442 -9.57 15.05 5.50
CA ALA A 442 -11.02 15.23 5.42
C ALA A 442 -11.77 13.90 5.30
N SER A 443 -11.23 12.94 4.53
CA SER A 443 -11.81 11.60 4.35
C SER A 443 -11.87 10.78 5.64
N LEU A 444 -10.91 11.04 6.54
CA LEU A 444 -10.82 10.43 7.87
C LEU A 444 -11.68 11.15 8.91
N GLY A 445 -12.33 12.26 8.54
CA GLY A 445 -13.12 13.09 9.45
C GLY A 445 -12.29 13.95 10.39
N LEU A 446 -11.03 14.21 10.03
CA LEU A 446 -10.11 15.04 10.80
C LEU A 446 -10.40 16.53 10.56
N PRO A 447 -10.12 17.42 11.52
CA PRO A 447 -10.34 18.86 11.35
C PRO A 447 -9.29 19.48 10.42
N PRO A 448 -9.58 20.66 9.82
CA PRO A 448 -8.69 21.29 8.83
C PRO A 448 -7.32 21.75 9.40
N ASP A 449 -7.21 21.92 10.70
CA ASP A 449 -5.96 22.26 11.41
C ASP A 449 -5.23 21.03 11.99
N TRP A 450 -5.70 19.83 11.65
CA TRP A 450 -5.19 18.59 12.23
C TRP A 450 -3.69 18.41 11.98
N GLU A 451 -3.23 18.63 10.74
CA GLU A 451 -1.81 18.47 10.42
C GLU A 451 -0.93 19.50 11.16
N ALA A 452 -1.36 20.75 11.26
CA ALA A 452 -0.64 21.78 12.02
C ALA A 452 -0.49 21.38 13.51
N THR A 453 -1.55 20.86 14.10
CA THR A 453 -1.55 20.39 15.50
C THR A 453 -0.75 19.10 15.69
N THR A 454 -0.91 18.16 14.76
CA THR A 454 -0.29 16.83 14.83
C THR A 454 1.20 16.88 14.57
N SER A 455 1.67 17.72 13.64
CA SER A 455 3.11 17.91 13.39
C SER A 455 3.83 18.45 14.61
N GLN A 456 3.23 19.38 15.37
CA GLN A 456 3.80 19.87 16.64
C GLN A 456 3.89 18.77 17.68
N LYS A 457 2.83 17.98 17.88
CA LYS A 457 2.82 16.85 18.83
C LYS A 457 3.84 15.79 18.45
N ARG A 458 3.94 15.48 17.15
CA ARG A 458 4.91 14.54 16.59
C ARG A 458 6.36 14.99 16.84
N ASP A 459 6.62 16.29 16.67
CA ASP A 459 7.93 16.88 16.95
C ASP A 459 8.28 16.89 18.44
N ALA A 460 7.31 17.16 19.30
CA ALA A 460 7.47 17.26 20.75
C ALA A 460 7.55 15.90 21.48
N ALA A 461 7.16 14.78 20.83
CA ALA A 461 7.11 13.47 21.47
C ALA A 461 8.47 13.07 22.04
N GLN A 462 8.49 12.70 23.32
CA GLN A 462 9.69 12.34 24.06
C GLN A 462 9.95 10.82 23.99
N ARG A 463 11.17 10.42 24.28
CA ARG A 463 11.57 9.00 24.27
C ARG A 463 10.63 8.13 25.10
N ALA A 464 10.31 8.52 26.32
CA ALA A 464 9.44 7.74 27.21
C ALA A 464 8.04 7.48 26.63
N ASP A 465 7.48 8.48 25.89
CA ASP A 465 6.18 8.32 25.21
C ASP A 465 6.30 7.31 24.06
N LEU A 466 7.40 7.39 23.29
CA LEU A 466 7.67 6.48 22.17
C LEU A 466 7.94 5.04 22.66
N ASP A 467 8.66 4.87 23.77
CA ASP A 467 8.92 3.56 24.38
C ASP A 467 7.62 2.90 24.84
N ALA A 468 6.72 3.67 25.46
CA ALA A 468 5.40 3.18 25.85
C ALA A 468 4.57 2.71 24.63
N LEU A 469 4.58 3.48 23.55
CA LEU A 469 3.90 3.12 22.30
C LEU A 469 4.54 1.90 21.61
N ALA A 470 5.87 1.80 21.61
CA ALA A 470 6.58 0.63 21.10
C ALA A 470 6.13 -0.64 21.84
N LYS A 471 6.10 -0.60 23.17
CA LYS A 471 5.64 -1.74 23.98
C LYS A 471 4.18 -2.09 23.73
N GLN A 472 3.31 -1.10 23.68
CA GLN A 472 1.87 -1.32 23.53
C GLN A 472 1.49 -1.88 22.15
N TYR A 473 2.11 -1.39 21.06
CA TYR A 473 1.65 -1.64 19.71
C TYR A 473 2.53 -2.57 18.88
N TYR A 474 3.79 -2.79 19.28
CA TYR A 474 4.74 -3.60 18.51
C TYR A 474 5.16 -4.91 19.21
N ASP A 475 4.72 -5.17 20.46
CA ASP A 475 4.93 -6.47 21.10
C ASP A 475 4.21 -7.57 20.33
N PRO A 476 4.94 -8.57 19.77
CA PRO A 476 4.33 -9.62 18.96
C PRO A 476 3.65 -10.74 19.75
N THR A 477 3.63 -10.69 21.09
CA THR A 477 3.11 -11.76 21.94
C THR A 477 1.66 -12.15 21.61
N ASN A 478 0.81 -11.14 21.34
CA ASN A 478 -0.60 -11.32 20.97
C ASN A 478 -0.88 -10.92 19.51
N ALA A 479 0.14 -10.93 18.65
CA ALA A 479 0.00 -10.63 17.25
C ALA A 479 -0.45 -11.85 16.45
N THR A 480 -1.04 -11.61 15.30
CA THR A 480 -1.26 -12.65 14.29
C THR A 480 -0.13 -12.65 13.29
N ILE A 481 0.41 -13.81 13.02
CA ILE A 481 1.40 -14.03 11.96
C ILE A 481 0.67 -14.48 10.71
N VAL A 482 0.89 -13.80 9.60
CA VAL A 482 0.37 -14.20 8.27
C VAL A 482 1.54 -14.58 7.39
N VAL A 483 1.43 -15.74 6.74
CA VAL A 483 2.41 -16.18 5.74
C VAL A 483 1.69 -16.51 4.45
N VAL A 484 2.22 -15.99 3.34
CA VAL A 484 1.82 -16.38 1.98
C VAL A 484 3.02 -17.09 1.35
N GLY A 485 3.00 -18.41 1.32
CA GLY A 485 4.14 -19.22 0.87
C GLY A 485 3.94 -20.70 1.15
N PRO A 486 4.95 -21.55 0.88
CA PRO A 486 4.81 -23.00 1.08
C PRO A 486 4.71 -23.40 2.57
N LEU A 487 3.72 -24.21 2.92
CA LEU A 487 3.57 -24.74 4.28
C LEU A 487 4.85 -25.43 4.79
N GLY A 488 5.51 -26.22 3.92
CA GLY A 488 6.66 -27.05 4.31
C GLY A 488 7.86 -26.29 4.88
N VAL A 489 8.01 -25.01 4.56
CA VAL A 489 9.14 -24.19 5.05
C VAL A 489 8.87 -23.52 6.41
N LEU A 490 7.65 -23.66 6.94
CA LEU A 490 7.24 -23.05 8.21
C LEU A 490 7.35 -23.97 9.42
N GLN A 491 7.57 -25.29 9.22
CA GLN A 491 7.44 -26.27 10.31
C GLN A 491 8.29 -25.90 11.54
N ALA A 492 9.54 -25.50 11.32
CA ALA A 492 10.43 -25.12 12.42
C ALA A 492 9.93 -23.92 13.24
N SER A 493 9.33 -22.92 12.58
CA SER A 493 8.75 -21.77 13.27
C SER A 493 7.43 -22.13 13.96
N LEU A 494 6.60 -22.98 13.36
CA LEU A 494 5.37 -23.47 13.98
C LEU A 494 5.66 -24.23 15.30
N ASP A 495 6.69 -25.09 15.28
CA ASP A 495 7.12 -25.86 16.46
C ASP A 495 7.58 -24.92 17.60
N LYS A 496 8.40 -23.91 17.29
CA LYS A 496 8.83 -22.88 18.26
C LYS A 496 7.66 -22.07 18.81
N LEU A 497 6.67 -21.75 17.98
CA LEU A 497 5.49 -21.00 18.38
C LEU A 497 4.46 -21.84 19.14
N GLY A 498 4.67 -23.16 19.23
CA GLY A 498 3.72 -24.12 19.83
C GLY A 498 2.40 -24.21 19.06
N VAL A 499 2.45 -24.03 17.73
CA VAL A 499 1.28 -24.08 16.84
C VAL A 499 1.33 -25.39 16.05
N SER A 500 0.42 -26.29 16.36
CA SER A 500 0.35 -27.61 15.69
C SER A 500 -0.08 -27.53 14.22
N ALA A 501 -0.93 -26.55 13.87
CA ALA A 501 -1.36 -26.27 12.52
C ALA A 501 -1.77 -24.79 12.39
N PRO A 502 -1.39 -24.11 11.29
CA PRO A 502 -1.87 -22.75 11.01
C PRO A 502 -3.34 -22.78 10.55
N GLU A 503 -4.05 -21.67 10.73
CA GLU A 503 -5.34 -21.46 10.06
C GLU A 503 -5.10 -21.28 8.56
N MET A 504 -5.70 -22.12 7.74
CA MET A 504 -5.56 -22.05 6.29
C MET A 504 -6.57 -21.09 5.69
N ARG A 505 -6.11 -20.19 4.81
CA ARG A 505 -6.98 -19.29 4.03
C ARG A 505 -6.67 -19.33 2.54
N ASP A 506 -7.67 -18.97 1.74
CA ASP A 506 -7.48 -18.76 0.30
C ASP A 506 -6.95 -17.34 0.00
N SER A 507 -6.74 -17.03 -1.27
CA SER A 507 -6.25 -15.72 -1.74
C SER A 507 -7.25 -14.57 -1.53
N GLU A 508 -8.51 -14.87 -1.30
CA GLU A 508 -9.57 -13.90 -0.96
C GLU A 508 -9.78 -13.74 0.56
N GLY A 509 -8.98 -14.45 1.37
CA GLY A 509 -9.01 -14.37 2.83
C GLY A 509 -10.05 -15.26 3.51
N ASN A 510 -10.75 -16.12 2.76
CA ASN A 510 -11.72 -17.05 3.33
C ASN A 510 -11.02 -18.20 4.04
N VAL A 511 -11.56 -18.63 5.19
CA VAL A 511 -11.05 -19.79 5.92
C VAL A 511 -11.31 -21.07 5.10
N ILE A 512 -10.25 -21.82 4.83
CA ILE A 512 -10.33 -23.13 4.20
C ILE A 512 -10.43 -24.17 5.31
N ALA A 513 -11.56 -24.89 5.39
CA ALA A 513 -11.67 -26.01 6.32
C ALA A 513 -10.51 -26.99 6.09
N ALA A 514 -9.78 -27.33 7.16
CA ALA A 514 -8.72 -28.32 7.07
C ALA A 514 -9.32 -29.60 6.46
N LYS A 515 -8.87 -29.98 5.25
CA LYS A 515 -9.15 -31.32 4.74
C LYS A 515 -8.63 -32.29 5.78
N ALA A 516 -9.52 -33.03 6.43
CA ALA A 516 -9.13 -34.07 7.34
C ALA A 516 -8.01 -34.90 6.68
N ALA A 517 -6.84 -34.95 7.31
CA ALA A 517 -5.71 -35.67 6.79
C ALA A 517 -6.20 -37.08 6.47
N LYS A 518 -6.08 -37.49 5.21
CA LYS A 518 -6.36 -38.89 4.84
C LYS A 518 -5.55 -39.73 5.82
N PRO A 519 -6.17 -40.67 6.55
CA PRO A 519 -5.43 -41.51 7.46
C PRO A 519 -4.27 -42.12 6.67
N ALA A 520 -3.06 -42.04 7.23
CA ALA A 520 -1.85 -42.57 6.65
C ALA A 520 -2.15 -43.99 6.16
N GLY A 521 -1.95 -44.23 4.87
CA GLY A 521 -2.22 -45.53 4.27
C GLY A 521 -1.51 -46.63 5.08
N LYS A 522 -2.19 -47.76 5.27
CA LYS A 522 -1.64 -48.91 5.96
C LYS A 522 -0.15 -49.11 5.61
N PRO A 523 0.71 -49.43 6.59
CA PRO A 523 2.11 -49.71 6.30
C PRO A 523 2.19 -50.79 5.20
N LEU A 524 2.97 -50.48 4.16
CA LEU A 524 3.32 -51.48 3.15
C LEU A 524 3.91 -52.69 3.90
N GLY A 525 3.25 -53.83 3.79
CA GLY A 525 3.78 -55.09 4.31
C GLY A 525 5.19 -55.37 3.74
N PRO A 526 5.99 -56.17 4.44
CA PRO A 526 7.35 -56.45 4.01
C PRO A 526 7.38 -56.94 2.56
N PRO A 527 8.42 -56.60 1.78
CA PRO A 527 8.52 -56.98 0.37
C PRO A 527 8.50 -58.51 0.24
N ALA A 528 7.72 -59.00 -0.73
CA ALA A 528 7.65 -60.45 -1.03
C ALA A 528 9.04 -60.99 -1.37
N ALA A 529 9.38 -62.15 -0.80
CA ALA A 529 10.63 -62.84 -1.06
C ALA A 529 10.79 -63.15 -2.56
N PRO A 530 12.02 -63.08 -3.11
CA PRO A 530 12.27 -63.37 -4.52
C PRO A 530 11.92 -64.84 -4.85
N PRO A 531 11.38 -65.10 -6.05
CA PRO A 531 11.04 -66.48 -6.47
C PRO A 531 12.30 -67.37 -6.56
N ALA A 532 12.18 -68.62 -6.07
CA ALA A 532 13.22 -69.61 -6.12
C ALA A 532 13.66 -69.89 -7.59
N PRO A 533 14.96 -70.21 -7.81
CA PRO A 533 15.47 -70.51 -9.16
C PRO A 533 14.87 -71.85 -9.69
N LYS A 534 14.43 -71.84 -10.95
CA LYS A 534 13.93 -72.98 -11.65
C LYS A 534 15.07 -74.05 -11.81
N PRO A 535 14.80 -75.36 -11.59
CA PRO A 535 15.81 -76.40 -11.80
C PRO A 535 16.19 -76.50 -13.29
N ALA A 536 17.49 -76.63 -13.55
CA ALA A 536 18.05 -76.85 -14.87
C ALA A 536 17.58 -78.23 -15.41
N THR A 537 16.95 -78.24 -16.57
CA THR A 537 16.66 -79.41 -17.37
C THR A 537 17.93 -79.88 -18.08
N LYS A 538 18.25 -81.15 -17.91
CA LYS A 538 19.30 -81.87 -18.63
C LYS A 538 18.94 -82.01 -20.12
#